data_fd216d4adbc697c78f007d25e7b38e97
#
_entry.id   fd216d4adbc697c78f007d25e7b38e97
#
_cell.length_a   1.000
_cell.length_b   1.000
_cell.length_c   1.000
_cell.angle_alpha   90.00
_cell.angle_beta   90.00
_cell.angle_gamma   90.00
#
_symmetry.space_group_name_H-M   'P 1'
#
loop_
_entity.id
_entity.type
_entity.pdbx_description
1 polymer ?
#
loop_
_entity_poly.entity_id
_entity_poly.type
_entity_poly.pdbx_seq_one_letter_code
_entity_poly.pdbx_strand_id
1 'polypeptide(L)'
;MPDWYSADSEGAQTRLLGAWPDAPLINLEVCGMILEVARGQVLEYGAELLDPLEQLAEDIASLGYPQTTIDDVMALLDGEPFAPPVRYVYAQLQQAINLWNAGRASGDGEIGEGAFTFTPRPLDKTIRGIIRPIDGKPHVL
;
A
#
# COMPACT_ATOMS: atom_id res chain seq x y z
N MET A 1 12.27 1.67 -9.51
CA MET A 1 11.08 2.28 -8.97
C MET A 1 10.53 1.47 -7.84
N PRO A 2 10.09 2.12 -6.81
CA PRO A 2 9.54 1.39 -5.70
C PRO A 2 8.24 0.73 -6.09
N ASP A 3 8.00 -0.38 -5.52
CA ASP A 3 6.81 -1.13 -5.79
C ASP A 3 6.26 -1.55 -4.45
N TRP A 4 5.02 -1.99 -4.43
CA TRP A 4 4.43 -2.46 -3.19
C TRP A 4 5.21 -3.67 -2.70
N TYR A 5 5.26 -3.83 -1.38
CA TYR A 5 5.91 -5.00 -0.82
C TYR A 5 4.97 -6.20 -0.97
N SER A 6 5.56 -7.35 -1.19
CA SER A 6 4.80 -8.59 -1.25
C SER A 6 5.70 -9.71 -0.77
N ALA A 7 5.18 -10.91 -0.70
CA ALA A 7 5.96 -12.07 -0.30
C ALA A 7 5.74 -13.23 -1.27
N ASP A 8 5.33 -12.92 -2.49
CA ASP A 8 4.94 -13.96 -3.41
C ASP A 8 6.05 -14.44 -4.34
N SER A 9 7.27 -14.01 -4.13
CA SER A 9 8.39 -14.55 -4.87
C SER A 9 9.63 -14.45 -4.00
N GLU A 10 10.68 -15.16 -4.39
CA GLU A 10 11.89 -15.14 -3.61
C GLU A 10 12.51 -13.76 -3.60
N GLY A 11 12.50 -13.09 -4.73
CA GLY A 11 13.04 -11.74 -4.79
C GLY A 11 12.23 -10.77 -3.94
N ALA A 12 10.90 -10.93 -3.94
CA ALA A 12 10.05 -10.07 -3.12
C ALA A 12 10.33 -10.32 -1.64
N GLN A 13 10.53 -11.57 -1.27
CA GLN A 13 10.82 -11.91 0.13
C GLN A 13 12.16 -11.35 0.56
N THR A 14 13.17 -11.41 -0.30
CA THR A 14 14.48 -10.86 0.00
C THR A 14 14.39 -9.36 0.20
N ARG A 15 13.64 -8.69 -0.67
CA ARG A 15 13.46 -7.24 -0.56
C ARG A 15 12.73 -6.90 0.75
N LEU A 16 11.72 -7.67 1.09
CA LEU A 16 10.95 -7.43 2.30
C LEU A 16 11.84 -7.57 3.54
N LEU A 17 12.67 -8.61 3.57
CA LEU A 17 13.55 -8.81 4.72
C LEU A 17 14.54 -7.67 4.87
N GLY A 18 14.94 -7.07 3.77
CA GLY A 18 15.86 -5.94 3.85
C GLY A 18 15.24 -4.75 4.57
N ALA A 19 13.92 -4.59 4.43
CA ALA A 19 13.23 -3.48 5.07
C ALA A 19 12.60 -3.89 6.40
N TRP A 20 12.33 -5.17 6.58
CA TRP A 20 11.67 -5.65 7.79
C TRP A 20 12.29 -7.00 8.14
N PRO A 21 13.40 -6.97 8.87
CA PRO A 21 14.12 -8.22 9.17
C PRO A 21 13.29 -9.24 9.92
N ASP A 22 12.30 -8.79 10.69
CA ASP A 22 11.47 -9.70 11.44
C ASP A 22 10.19 -10.10 10.72
N ALA A 23 10.13 -9.90 9.41
CA ALA A 23 8.94 -10.25 8.66
C ALA A 23 8.63 -11.74 8.84
N PRO A 24 7.36 -12.09 9.01
CA PRO A 24 6.97 -13.47 9.28
C PRO A 24 6.99 -14.36 8.04
N LEU A 25 8.15 -14.54 7.46
CA LEU A 25 8.26 -15.34 6.26
C LEU A 25 8.11 -16.81 6.51
N ILE A 26 8.12 -17.23 7.77
CA ILE A 26 7.87 -18.61 8.08
C ILE A 26 6.43 -18.95 7.75
N ASN A 27 5.53 -17.97 7.84
CA ASN A 27 4.14 -18.19 7.51
C ASN A 27 3.82 -17.26 6.35
N LEU A 28 4.10 -17.71 5.15
CA LEU A 28 3.93 -16.86 3.97
C LEU A 28 2.50 -16.45 3.73
N GLU A 29 1.56 -17.27 4.10
CA GLU A 29 0.16 -16.92 3.89
C GLU A 29 -0.22 -15.71 4.75
N VAL A 30 0.14 -15.73 6.01
CA VAL A 30 -0.16 -14.62 6.91
C VAL A 30 0.62 -13.39 6.48
N CYS A 31 1.88 -13.56 6.12
CA CYS A 31 2.71 -12.44 5.71
C CYS A 31 2.10 -11.76 4.48
N GLY A 32 1.70 -12.55 3.50
CA GLY A 32 1.11 -12.00 2.29
C GLY A 32 -0.20 -11.30 2.59
N MET A 33 -1.02 -11.86 3.48
CA MET A 33 -2.31 -11.25 3.80
C MET A 33 -2.16 -9.92 4.52
N ILE A 34 -1.24 -9.81 5.46
CA ILE A 34 -1.08 -8.53 6.15
C ILE A 34 -0.51 -7.47 5.20
N LEU A 35 0.35 -7.85 4.27
CA LEU A 35 0.85 -6.89 3.29
C LEU A 35 -0.27 -6.44 2.36
N GLU A 36 -1.16 -7.34 2.00
CA GLU A 36 -2.25 -7.01 1.12
C GLU A 36 -3.28 -6.13 1.84
N VAL A 37 -3.58 -6.44 3.09
CA VAL A 37 -4.51 -5.62 3.86
C VAL A 37 -3.93 -4.22 4.06
N ALA A 38 -2.64 -4.15 4.37
CA ALA A 38 -2.00 -2.86 4.58
C ALA A 38 -2.03 -2.02 3.30
N ARG A 39 -1.78 -2.66 2.16
CA ARG A 39 -1.82 -1.98 0.89
C ARG A 39 -3.23 -1.43 0.63
N GLY A 40 -4.24 -2.24 0.88
CA GLY A 40 -5.62 -1.81 0.69
C GLY A 40 -5.99 -0.63 1.56
N GLN A 41 -5.54 -0.65 2.81
CA GLN A 41 -5.84 0.45 3.71
C GLN A 41 -5.16 1.74 3.26
N VAL A 42 -3.92 1.64 2.79
CA VAL A 42 -3.21 2.82 2.30
C VAL A 42 -3.92 3.38 1.08
N LEU A 43 -4.31 2.51 0.14
CA LEU A 43 -4.97 2.95 -1.06
C LEU A 43 -6.32 3.58 -0.74
N GLU A 44 -7.04 3.01 0.21
CA GLU A 44 -8.33 3.54 0.56
C GLU A 44 -8.22 4.91 1.20
N TYR A 45 -7.25 5.09 2.07
CA TYR A 45 -7.08 6.38 2.73
C TYR A 45 -6.58 7.41 1.73
N GLY A 46 -5.77 7.00 0.76
CA GLY A 46 -5.25 7.90 -0.25
C GLY A 46 -6.12 8.01 -1.47
N ALA A 47 -7.36 7.52 -1.39
CA ALA A 47 -8.22 7.43 -2.56
C ALA A 47 -8.48 8.73 -3.27
N GLU A 48 -8.43 9.82 -2.57
CA GLU A 48 -8.68 11.05 -3.26
C GLU A 48 -7.51 11.42 -4.11
N LEU A 49 -6.40 10.69 -4.01
CA LEU A 49 -5.28 10.91 -4.88
C LEU A 49 -5.46 9.90 -6.00
N LEU A 50 -6.19 10.24 -7.01
CA LEU A 50 -6.51 9.31 -8.06
C LEU A 50 -5.27 8.84 -8.80
N ASP A 51 -5.35 7.63 -9.32
CA ASP A 51 -4.34 7.11 -10.21
C ASP A 51 -4.21 8.13 -11.34
N PRO A 52 -3.01 8.63 -11.64
CA PRO A 52 -2.84 9.62 -12.69
C PRO A 52 -3.37 9.17 -14.03
N LEU A 53 -3.30 7.88 -14.35
CA LEU A 53 -3.82 7.41 -15.63
C LEU A 53 -5.34 7.47 -15.66
N GLU A 54 -5.98 7.14 -14.55
CA GLU A 54 -7.43 7.23 -14.48
C GLU A 54 -7.86 8.68 -14.58
N GLN A 55 -7.15 9.57 -13.91
CA GLN A 55 -7.49 10.96 -13.96
C GLN A 55 -7.33 11.50 -15.39
N LEU A 56 -6.30 11.08 -16.09
CA LEU A 56 -6.08 11.50 -17.45
C LEU A 56 -7.22 11.03 -18.33
N ALA A 57 -7.64 9.79 -18.16
CA ALA A 57 -8.75 9.27 -18.96
C ALA A 57 -10.04 10.06 -18.72
N GLU A 58 -10.29 10.40 -17.46
CA GLU A 58 -11.48 11.19 -17.15
C GLU A 58 -11.39 12.59 -17.75
N ASP A 59 -10.20 13.19 -17.71
CA ASP A 59 -10.03 14.52 -18.26
C ASP A 59 -10.25 14.52 -19.77
N ILE A 60 -9.73 13.52 -20.46
CA ILE A 60 -9.92 13.43 -21.90
C ILE A 60 -11.39 13.24 -22.22
N ALA A 61 -12.08 12.40 -21.45
CA ALA A 61 -13.50 12.17 -21.68
C ALA A 61 -14.30 13.44 -21.47
N SER A 62 -13.93 14.23 -20.47
CA SER A 62 -14.69 15.42 -20.16
C SER A 62 -14.52 16.50 -21.23
N LEU A 63 -13.48 16.39 -22.05
CA LEU A 63 -13.27 17.33 -23.14
C LEU A 63 -14.07 16.94 -24.37
N GLY A 64 -14.81 15.84 -24.31
CA GLY A 64 -15.65 15.44 -25.43
C GLY A 64 -15.01 14.53 -26.45
N TYR A 65 -13.83 14.02 -26.18
CA TYR A 65 -13.20 13.09 -27.10
C TYR A 65 -13.87 11.73 -27.01
N PRO A 66 -13.90 10.99 -28.12
CA PRO A 66 -14.54 9.68 -28.11
C PRO A 66 -13.70 8.68 -27.36
N GLN A 67 -14.32 7.58 -26.97
CA GLN A 67 -13.65 6.56 -26.21
C GLN A 67 -12.45 5.98 -26.97
N THR A 68 -12.51 5.95 -28.30
CA THR A 68 -11.41 5.43 -29.08
C THR A 68 -10.15 6.29 -28.89
N THR A 69 -10.32 7.61 -28.73
CA THR A 69 -9.18 8.48 -28.48
C THR A 69 -8.58 8.18 -27.12
N ILE A 70 -9.46 7.96 -26.12
CA ILE A 70 -8.99 7.63 -24.78
C ILE A 70 -8.21 6.32 -24.84
N ASP A 71 -8.75 5.33 -25.54
CA ASP A 71 -8.10 4.02 -25.64
C ASP A 71 -6.74 4.14 -26.31
N ASP A 72 -6.63 4.98 -27.35
CA ASP A 72 -5.37 5.15 -28.06
C ASP A 72 -4.33 5.80 -27.16
N VAL A 73 -4.72 6.82 -26.40
CA VAL A 73 -3.78 7.50 -25.51
C VAL A 73 -3.34 6.54 -24.40
N MET A 74 -4.27 5.79 -23.83
CA MET A 74 -3.94 4.87 -22.77
C MET A 74 -3.02 3.76 -23.26
N ALA A 75 -3.21 3.34 -24.51
CA ALA A 75 -2.35 2.31 -25.09
C ALA A 75 -0.91 2.80 -25.23
N LEU A 76 -0.73 4.08 -25.54
CA LEU A 76 0.60 4.62 -25.65
C LEU A 76 1.31 4.61 -24.30
N LEU A 77 0.55 4.67 -23.21
CA LEU A 77 1.13 4.68 -21.88
C LEU A 77 1.17 3.32 -21.26
N ASP A 78 0.66 2.31 -21.95
CA ASP A 78 0.48 1.03 -21.36
C ASP A 78 1.76 0.32 -20.93
N GLY A 79 2.83 0.56 -21.52
CA GLY A 79 4.05 -0.09 -21.13
C GLY A 79 4.68 0.49 -19.89
N GLU A 80 4.07 1.52 -19.33
CA GLU A 80 4.64 2.19 -18.18
C GLU A 80 3.78 1.97 -16.97
N PRO A 81 3.95 0.90 -16.25
CA PRO A 81 3.09 0.64 -15.11
C PRO A 81 3.24 1.78 -14.11
N PHE A 82 2.12 2.17 -13.54
CA PHE A 82 2.13 3.23 -12.54
C PHE A 82 2.72 2.71 -11.25
N ALA A 83 3.81 3.28 -10.83
CA ALA A 83 4.42 2.89 -9.58
C ALA A 83 3.80 3.70 -8.45
N PRO A 84 3.54 3.10 -7.32
CA PRO A 84 2.97 3.85 -6.20
C PRO A 84 3.99 4.86 -5.67
N PRO A 85 3.53 5.97 -5.10
CA PRO A 85 4.46 6.90 -4.47
C PRO A 85 5.24 6.22 -3.37
N VAL A 86 6.47 6.63 -3.18
CA VAL A 86 7.33 6.05 -2.15
C VAL A 86 6.66 6.11 -0.78
N ARG A 87 5.99 7.22 -0.48
CA ARG A 87 5.35 7.36 0.81
C ARG A 87 4.24 6.35 1.04
N TYR A 88 3.58 5.90 -0.05
CA TYR A 88 2.55 4.87 0.09
C TYR A 88 3.18 3.52 0.39
N VAL A 89 4.31 3.23 -0.25
CA VAL A 89 5.00 1.97 -0.03
C VAL A 89 5.53 1.91 1.41
N TYR A 90 6.04 3.04 1.88
CA TYR A 90 6.53 3.11 3.24
C TYR A 90 5.36 2.95 4.22
N ALA A 91 4.22 3.57 3.91
CA ALA A 91 3.04 3.43 4.76
C ALA A 91 2.55 1.98 4.80
N GLN A 92 2.60 1.30 3.67
CA GLN A 92 2.22 -0.11 3.63
C GLN A 92 3.11 -0.92 4.58
N LEU A 93 4.40 -0.68 4.54
CA LEU A 93 5.32 -1.43 5.37
C LEU A 93 5.04 -1.16 6.85
N GLN A 94 4.86 0.10 7.23
CA GLN A 94 4.60 0.45 8.61
C GLN A 94 3.29 -0.16 9.10
N GLN A 95 2.27 -0.14 8.24
CA GLN A 95 0.99 -0.71 8.63
C GLN A 95 1.06 -2.23 8.74
N ALA A 96 1.81 -2.86 7.85
CA ALA A 96 1.98 -4.31 7.93
C ALA A 96 2.64 -4.70 9.25
N ILE A 97 3.64 -3.94 9.67
CA ILE A 97 4.32 -4.21 10.93
C ILE A 97 3.34 -4.03 12.08
N ASN A 98 2.50 -2.99 12.02
CA ASN A 98 1.50 -2.77 13.05
C ASN A 98 0.48 -3.90 13.10
N LEU A 99 0.06 -4.39 11.94
CA LEU A 99 -0.90 -5.49 11.89
C LEU A 99 -0.28 -6.77 12.46
N TRP A 100 0.98 -7.00 12.15
CA TRP A 100 1.66 -8.18 12.67
C TRP A 100 1.78 -8.13 14.18
N ASN A 101 2.19 -6.96 14.70
CA ASN A 101 2.34 -6.83 16.14
C ASN A 101 1.01 -6.91 16.88
N ALA A 102 -0.04 -6.33 16.30
CA ALA A 102 -1.35 -6.39 16.93
C ALA A 102 -1.88 -7.82 16.93
N GLY A 103 -1.65 -8.55 15.86
CA GLY A 103 -2.12 -9.93 15.77
C GLY A 103 -1.40 -10.85 16.72
N ARG A 104 -0.13 -10.60 16.92
CA ARG A 104 0.65 -11.40 17.86
C ARG A 104 0.20 -11.11 19.29
N ALA A 105 0.00 -9.85 19.59
CA ALA A 105 -0.38 -9.47 20.93
C ALA A 105 -1.76 -10.04 21.28
N SER A 106 -2.68 -10.00 20.31
CA SER A 106 -3.99 -10.52 20.61
C SER A 106 -4.01 -12.02 20.67
N GLY A 107 -3.26 -12.65 19.81
CA GLY A 107 -3.31 -14.08 19.79
C GLY A 107 -2.59 -14.71 20.88
N ASP A 108 -1.74 -13.95 21.66
CA ASP A 108 -0.96 -14.55 22.53
C ASP A 108 -1.57 -15.06 23.60
N GLY A 109 -2.17 -14.45 24.00
CA GLY A 109 -2.61 -14.89 25.05
C GLY A 109 -1.62 -15.68 25.56
N GLU A 110 -1.82 -16.59 26.06
CA GLU A 110 -0.91 -17.24 26.71
C GLU A 110 -0.20 -18.11 25.90
N ILE A 111 -0.55 -18.40 24.92
CA ILE A 111 0.07 -19.38 24.31
C ILE A 111 1.18 -18.97 23.66
N GLY A 112 1.17 -17.91 23.20
CA GLY A 112 2.28 -17.46 22.63
C GLY A 112 2.86 -18.25 21.58
N GLU A 113 2.82 -19.24 21.39
CA GLU A 113 3.44 -19.95 20.47
C GLU A 113 3.35 -19.46 19.15
N GLY A 114 3.34 -18.32 18.87
CA GLY A 114 3.30 -17.82 17.56
C GLY A 114 1.92 -17.73 17.02
N ALA A 115 0.99 -17.91 17.81
CA ALA A 115 -0.38 -17.79 17.37
C ALA A 115 -0.60 -16.38 16.89
N PHE A 116 -1.20 -16.21 15.72
CA PHE A 116 -1.47 -14.90 15.17
C PHE A 116 -2.97 -14.81 14.91
N THR A 117 -3.56 -13.74 15.35
CA THR A 117 -4.98 -13.50 15.12
C THR A 117 -5.09 -12.19 14.38
N PHE A 118 -5.74 -12.20 13.21
CA PHE A 118 -5.91 -10.96 12.48
C PHE A 118 -6.75 -10.01 13.32
N THR A 119 -6.16 -8.93 13.73
CA THR A 119 -6.80 -7.96 14.59
C THR A 119 -6.95 -6.69 13.79
N PRO A 120 -8.17 -6.20 13.59
CA PRO A 120 -8.37 -4.98 12.82
C PRO A 120 -7.61 -3.83 13.45
N ARG A 121 -6.94 -3.08 12.60
CA ARG A 121 -6.16 -1.98 13.09
C ARG A 121 -6.24 -0.85 12.08
N PRO A 122 -6.77 0.29 12.43
CA PRO A 122 -6.82 1.40 11.48
C PRO A 122 -5.42 1.99 11.32
N LEU A 123 -5.25 2.75 10.27
CA LEU A 123 -4.00 3.45 10.07
C LEU A 123 -3.84 4.44 11.22
N ASP A 124 -2.67 4.46 11.83
CA ASP A 124 -2.46 5.37 12.94
C ASP A 124 -2.15 6.77 12.40
N LYS A 125 -2.09 7.73 13.31
CA LYS A 125 -1.92 9.11 12.92
C LYS A 125 -0.62 9.33 12.18
N THR A 126 0.43 8.66 12.57
CA THR A 126 1.72 8.82 11.92
C THR A 126 1.64 8.32 10.49
N ILE A 127 1.02 7.16 10.27
CA ILE A 127 0.93 6.61 8.93
C ILE A 127 0.03 7.49 8.08
N ARG A 128 -1.09 7.98 8.63
CA ARG A 128 -1.95 8.86 7.86
C ARG A 128 -1.22 10.12 7.44
N GLY A 129 -0.35 10.62 8.31
CA GLY A 129 0.46 11.79 7.97
C GLY A 129 1.48 11.50 6.89
N ILE A 130 1.94 10.26 6.80
CA ILE A 130 2.86 9.88 5.74
C ILE A 130 2.13 9.87 4.41
N ILE A 131 0.91 9.33 4.38
CA ILE A 131 0.15 9.23 3.15
C ILE A 131 -0.33 10.61 2.69
N ARG A 132 -0.82 11.42 3.61
CA ARG A 132 -1.30 12.76 3.28
C ARG A 132 -0.57 13.77 4.14
N PRO A 133 0.60 14.18 3.73
CA PRO A 133 1.37 15.15 4.51
C PRO A 133 0.59 16.45 4.59
N ILE A 134 0.38 16.89 5.81
CA ILE A 134 -0.36 18.02 5.96
C ILE A 134 0.38 19.15 5.75
N ASP A 135 1.43 19.16 6.13
CA ASP A 135 2.17 20.15 6.10
C ASP A 135 2.19 20.79 5.00
N GLY A 136 2.23 20.45 4.47
CA GLY A 136 2.20 21.10 3.54
C GLY A 136 1.70 22.31 3.72
N LYS A 137 1.36 22.62 4.09
CA LYS A 137 0.81 23.57 4.07
C LYS A 137 0.95 24.48 4.70
N PRO A 138 1.23 24.92 4.59
CA PRO A 138 1.41 25.83 5.31
C PRO A 138 0.48 26.67 5.54
N HIS A 139 0.22 26.42 5.65
CA HIS A 139 -0.56 26.99 5.93
C HIS A 139 -0.69 27.79 6.58
N VAL A 140 -0.36 27.87 6.73
CA VAL A 140 -0.46 28.52 7.25
C VAL A 140 -0.61 29.35 7.45
N LEU A 141 -0.58 29.62 7.42
CA LEU A 141 -0.62 30.32 7.45
C LEU A 141 -0.78 30.84 7.45
#